data_7493b8e12a3e31574ebb37e4055cde60
#
_entry.id   7493b8e12a3e31574ebb37e4055cde60
#
_cell.length_a   1.000
_cell.length_b   1.000
_cell.length_c   1.000
_cell.angle_alpha   90.00
_cell.angle_beta   90.00
_cell.angle_gamma   90.00
#
_symmetry.space_group_name_H-M   'P 1'
#
loop_
_entity.id
_entity.type
_entity.pdbx_description
1 polymer ?
#
loop_
_entity_poly.entity_id
_entity_poly.type
_entity_poly.pdbx_seq_one_letter_code
_entity_poly.pdbx_strand_id
1 'polypeptide(L)'
;HGLEDGRYITFSSVTVPTGSGYATTDFTDNSFEITNVNTNTFDITMPSNSASTTTGTGSAQIDPYVVVGPTFQTANFGWSTSYWGDSTWGTERSTGNVILDPGLWSLDNFGQILIATIHNGKTFTWDAGASGARGIRATVMTGAPTTSRLTQVSDRDRHVFHFGTETTIGTPSTQDPMFIRFSNQEDFNTYTPTATNTAGTFRLDKGNFIVGAVSGKDYTLVLTDSSAYVIQFVGPPFTFSVKQVGTNCGLIGQNALSYSNGVVYWMSGEGGFFMYDGTVKMLPCLVEDFVFTTAGNNLGINYASNQLVYAEHNTLYNEINWFYPKAGSTQIDRLVTYNYGEDCWTTASLARTSYADQGVFDVPYATEYDKNATPNFPTILGITSKYGASTYYAHETGTDQVRNGTTTSINAYIQ
;
A
#
# COMPACT_ATOMS: atom_id res chain seq x y z
N HIS A 1 18.34 -6.31 22.64
CA HIS A 1 17.26 -6.75 21.76
C HIS A 1 16.76 -5.66 20.79
N GLY A 2 17.06 -4.39 21.02
CA GLY A 2 16.69 -3.28 20.15
C GLY A 2 15.17 -3.04 19.99
N LEU A 3 14.37 -3.53 20.93
CA LEU A 3 12.94 -3.30 20.99
C LEU A 3 12.61 -2.00 21.72
N GLU A 4 11.41 -1.48 21.50
CA GLU A 4 10.88 -0.25 22.10
C GLU A 4 9.48 -0.49 22.66
N ASP A 5 9.08 0.31 23.66
CA ASP A 5 7.72 0.25 24.25
C ASP A 5 6.63 0.37 23.16
N GLY A 6 5.55 -0.38 23.35
CA GLY A 6 4.41 -0.40 22.43
C GLY A 6 4.63 -1.23 21.15
N ARG A 7 5.74 -1.93 21.01
CA ARG A 7 5.88 -2.94 19.95
C ARG A 7 5.16 -4.23 20.32
N TYR A 8 4.80 -4.98 19.32
CA TYR A 8 4.20 -6.30 19.48
C TYR A 8 5.20 -7.39 19.16
N ILE A 9 5.14 -8.49 19.94
CA ILE A 9 5.96 -9.68 19.74
C ILE A 9 5.10 -10.94 19.75
N THR A 10 5.61 -11.97 19.09
CA THR A 10 5.16 -13.37 19.26
C THR A 10 6.35 -14.21 19.67
N PHE A 11 6.08 -15.33 20.32
CA PHE A 11 7.10 -16.30 20.67
C PHE A 11 7.06 -17.47 19.69
N SER A 12 8.17 -17.76 19.02
CA SER A 12 8.32 -18.98 18.22
C SER A 12 8.79 -20.17 19.07
N SER A 13 9.49 -19.89 20.16
CA SER A 13 9.82 -20.87 21.21
C SER A 13 10.00 -20.19 22.55
N VAL A 14 9.65 -20.86 23.63
CA VAL A 14 9.85 -20.36 25.00
C VAL A 14 10.01 -21.53 25.98
N THR A 15 10.95 -21.36 26.91
CA THR A 15 11.06 -22.25 28.09
C THR A 15 10.25 -21.64 29.22
N VAL A 16 9.12 -22.24 29.55
CA VAL A 16 8.21 -21.73 30.59
C VAL A 16 8.73 -22.13 31.97
N PRO A 17 8.82 -21.19 32.94
CA PRO A 17 9.25 -21.49 34.29
C PRO A 17 8.33 -22.51 34.98
N THR A 18 8.93 -23.53 35.61
CA THR A 18 8.19 -24.57 36.36
C THR A 18 7.44 -23.92 37.53
N GLY A 19 6.16 -24.27 37.67
CA GLY A 19 5.31 -23.74 38.75
C GLY A 19 4.59 -22.45 38.42
N SER A 20 4.81 -21.83 37.25
CA SER A 20 4.08 -20.63 36.80
C SER A 20 2.61 -20.91 36.53
N GLY A 21 2.25 -22.13 36.19
CA GLY A 21 0.90 -22.51 35.76
C GLY A 21 0.61 -22.25 34.29
N TYR A 22 1.57 -21.72 33.54
CA TYR A 22 1.44 -21.49 32.11
C TYR A 22 1.95 -22.67 31.29
N ALA A 23 1.31 -22.89 30.15
CA ALA A 23 1.79 -23.80 29.12
C ALA A 23 2.61 -23.02 28.05
N THR A 24 3.41 -23.70 27.25
CA THR A 24 4.15 -23.08 26.14
C THR A 24 3.20 -22.42 25.14
N THR A 25 2.03 -23.01 24.92
CA THR A 25 0.97 -22.48 24.04
C THR A 25 0.42 -21.12 24.49
N ASP A 26 0.45 -20.83 25.80
CA ASP A 26 0.01 -19.53 26.30
C ASP A 26 0.91 -18.38 25.79
N PHE A 27 2.14 -18.70 25.41
CA PHE A 27 3.08 -17.76 24.81
C PHE A 27 3.12 -17.86 23.28
N THR A 28 3.16 -19.08 22.73
CA THR A 28 3.35 -19.27 21.28
C THR A 28 2.10 -18.97 20.45
N ASP A 29 0.92 -19.11 21.03
CA ASP A 29 -0.35 -18.89 20.32
C ASP A 29 -0.91 -17.47 20.50
N ASN A 30 -0.23 -16.65 21.29
CA ASN A 30 -0.62 -15.30 21.58
C ASN A 30 0.42 -14.28 21.11
N SER A 31 -0.04 -13.07 20.94
CA SER A 31 0.81 -11.90 20.68
C SER A 31 0.72 -10.92 21.84
N PHE A 32 1.81 -10.27 22.14
CA PHE A 32 1.94 -9.43 23.30
C PHE A 32 2.45 -8.04 22.92
N GLU A 33 1.82 -7.02 23.47
CA GLU A 33 2.40 -5.69 23.50
C GLU A 33 3.48 -5.65 24.60
N ILE A 34 4.66 -5.15 24.26
CA ILE A 34 5.75 -5.02 25.22
C ILE A 34 5.76 -3.65 25.86
N THR A 35 6.04 -3.63 27.16
CA THR A 35 6.11 -2.43 27.98
C THR A 35 7.33 -2.47 28.86
N ASN A 36 7.69 -1.34 29.48
CA ASN A 36 8.85 -1.21 30.38
C ASN A 36 10.14 -1.74 29.78
N VAL A 37 10.37 -1.41 28.52
CA VAL A 37 11.53 -1.89 27.76
C VAL A 37 12.82 -1.23 28.27
N ASN A 38 13.78 -2.06 28.66
CA ASN A 38 15.14 -1.68 29.02
C ASN A 38 16.14 -2.34 28.07
N THR A 39 17.43 -2.13 28.26
CA THR A 39 18.47 -2.66 27.39
C THR A 39 18.38 -4.18 27.16
N ASN A 40 18.00 -4.95 28.18
CA ASN A 40 17.99 -6.42 28.15
C ASN A 40 16.67 -7.05 28.64
N THR A 41 15.68 -6.26 29.02
CA THR A 41 14.41 -6.74 29.59
C THR A 41 13.24 -5.97 29.01
N PHE A 42 12.09 -6.59 29.01
CA PHE A 42 10.77 -5.98 28.74
C PHE A 42 9.70 -6.76 29.50
N ASP A 43 8.53 -6.16 29.68
CA ASP A 43 7.37 -6.77 30.29
C ASP A 43 6.33 -7.13 29.24
N ILE A 44 5.61 -8.21 29.49
CA ILE A 44 4.41 -8.62 28.74
C ILE A 44 3.26 -8.86 29.72
N THR A 45 2.04 -8.60 29.29
CA THR A 45 0.84 -8.90 30.09
C THR A 45 0.23 -10.21 29.60
N MET A 46 0.17 -11.18 30.52
CA MET A 46 -0.46 -12.46 30.23
C MET A 46 -1.99 -12.36 30.35
N PRO A 47 -2.78 -13.13 29.58
CA PRO A 47 -4.24 -13.12 29.63
C PRO A 47 -4.81 -13.70 30.93
N SER A 48 -4.01 -14.44 31.71
CA SER A 48 -4.41 -15.01 33.00
C SER A 48 -3.32 -14.81 34.03
N ASN A 49 -3.68 -14.85 35.31
CA ASN A 49 -2.72 -14.76 36.40
C ASN A 49 -1.90 -16.05 36.53
N SER A 50 -0.61 -15.90 36.85
CA SER A 50 0.23 -17.06 37.15
C SER A 50 -0.20 -17.73 38.44
N ALA A 51 0.00 -19.05 38.55
CA ALA A 51 -0.28 -19.82 39.75
C ALA A 51 0.65 -19.44 40.92
N SER A 52 1.86 -18.96 40.63
CA SER A 52 2.82 -18.50 41.61
C SER A 52 3.85 -17.56 40.96
N THR A 53 4.49 -16.70 41.77
CA THR A 53 5.65 -15.95 41.34
C THR A 53 6.84 -16.89 41.21
N THR A 54 7.31 -17.10 40.00
CA THR A 54 8.45 -17.96 39.69
C THR A 54 9.47 -17.25 38.85
N THR A 55 10.73 -17.57 39.06
CA THR A 55 11.84 -17.20 38.18
C THR A 55 12.38 -18.46 37.53
N GLY A 56 12.65 -18.39 36.25
CA GLY A 56 13.22 -19.51 35.49
C GLY A 56 14.40 -19.05 34.65
N THR A 57 15.27 -20.01 34.34
CA THR A 57 16.32 -19.82 33.33
C THR A 57 15.92 -20.63 32.11
N GLY A 58 16.04 -20.04 30.93
CA GLY A 58 15.71 -20.71 29.68
C GLY A 58 16.00 -19.80 28.50
N SER A 59 15.58 -20.24 27.34
CA SER A 59 15.66 -19.45 26.09
C SER A 59 14.26 -19.16 25.57
N ALA A 60 14.10 -18.00 25.00
CA ALA A 60 12.92 -17.65 24.22
C ALA A 60 13.37 -17.06 22.90
N GLN A 61 12.72 -17.44 21.83
CA GLN A 61 12.84 -16.77 20.54
C GLN A 61 11.61 -15.91 20.34
N ILE A 62 11.85 -14.63 20.08
CA ILE A 62 10.81 -13.63 19.88
C ILE A 62 10.86 -13.11 18.44
N ASP A 63 9.71 -12.92 17.85
CA ASP A 63 9.54 -12.37 16.52
C ASP A 63 8.75 -11.05 16.64
N PRO A 64 9.43 -9.89 16.55
CA PRO A 64 8.74 -8.60 16.61
C PRO A 64 7.96 -8.33 15.33
N TYR A 65 6.79 -7.73 15.46
CA TYR A 65 5.98 -7.30 14.33
C TYR A 65 5.30 -5.96 14.58
N VAL A 66 4.82 -5.36 13.51
CA VAL A 66 4.04 -4.12 13.56
C VAL A 66 2.58 -4.44 13.29
N VAL A 67 1.69 -3.98 14.17
CA VAL A 67 0.26 -4.05 13.92
C VAL A 67 -0.10 -3.03 12.85
N VAL A 68 -0.59 -3.51 11.71
CA VAL A 68 -1.00 -2.65 10.58
C VAL A 68 -2.41 -2.07 10.74
N GLY A 69 -3.05 -2.32 11.85
CA GLY A 69 -4.40 -1.86 12.17
C GLY A 69 -5.48 -2.92 11.96
N PRO A 70 -6.72 -2.65 12.38
CA PRO A 70 -7.83 -3.56 12.19
C PRO A 70 -8.31 -3.55 10.73
N THR A 71 -8.80 -4.70 10.28
CA THR A 71 -9.48 -4.81 8.96
C THR A 71 -10.88 -4.21 8.99
N PHE A 72 -11.48 -4.14 10.17
CA PHE A 72 -12.83 -3.63 10.40
C PHE A 72 -12.84 -2.63 11.55
N GLN A 73 -13.67 -1.63 11.42
CA GLN A 73 -14.01 -0.73 12.51
C GLN A 73 -15.46 -0.98 12.93
N THR A 74 -15.73 -0.99 14.23
CA THR A 74 -17.11 -1.02 14.72
C THR A 74 -17.82 0.26 14.28
N ALA A 75 -18.97 0.11 13.61
CA ALA A 75 -19.77 1.26 13.19
C ALA A 75 -20.20 2.05 14.42
N ASN A 76 -19.99 3.35 14.40
CA ASN A 76 -20.47 4.25 15.43
C ASN A 76 -21.99 4.31 15.41
N PHE A 77 -22.61 4.48 16.61
CA PHE A 77 -24.03 4.73 16.74
C PHE A 77 -24.36 6.14 16.24
N GLY A 78 -25.42 6.29 15.48
CA GLY A 78 -25.90 7.60 15.03
C GLY A 78 -26.84 7.55 13.85
N TRP A 79 -27.41 8.71 13.55
CA TRP A 79 -28.20 8.94 12.33
C TRP A 79 -27.25 8.87 11.13
N SER A 80 -27.45 8.06 10.16
CA SER A 80 -26.62 7.79 8.98
C SER A 80 -25.64 6.62 9.08
N THR A 81 -25.63 5.86 10.16
CA THR A 81 -24.68 4.72 10.28
C THR A 81 -25.22 3.43 9.69
N SER A 82 -26.44 3.42 9.11
CA SER A 82 -27.08 2.26 8.46
C SER A 82 -28.26 2.69 7.60
N TYR A 83 -28.93 1.72 6.96
CA TYR A 83 -30.11 1.97 6.15
C TYR A 83 -31.34 2.42 6.98
N TRP A 84 -32.19 3.25 6.40
CA TRP A 84 -33.49 3.61 6.98
C TRP A 84 -34.34 2.35 7.13
N GLY A 85 -34.85 2.13 8.35
CA GLY A 85 -35.74 1.00 8.61
C GLY A 85 -35.06 -0.28 9.10
N ASP A 86 -33.77 -0.25 9.38
CA ASP A 86 -32.95 -1.40 9.78
C ASP A 86 -33.20 -1.87 11.23
N SER A 87 -33.98 -1.12 12.01
CA SER A 87 -34.41 -1.50 13.37
C SER A 87 -35.63 -0.67 13.83
N THR A 88 -36.27 -1.08 14.93
CA THR A 88 -37.39 -0.34 15.52
C THR A 88 -36.89 0.92 16.23
N TRP A 89 -37.72 1.96 16.25
CA TRP A 89 -37.48 3.21 16.99
C TRP A 89 -37.19 2.92 18.48
N GLY A 90 -36.05 3.45 18.96
CA GLY A 90 -35.63 3.26 20.37
C GLY A 90 -34.89 1.99 20.64
N THR A 91 -34.60 1.14 19.63
CA THR A 91 -33.77 -0.05 19.78
C THR A 91 -32.35 0.27 19.33
N GLU A 92 -31.41 -0.03 20.20
CA GLU A 92 -29.98 0.07 19.87
C GLU A 92 -29.63 -0.93 18.75
N ARG A 93 -28.94 -0.46 17.71
CA ARG A 93 -28.53 -1.32 16.62
C ARG A 93 -27.44 -2.28 17.06
N SER A 94 -27.44 -3.47 16.49
CA SER A 94 -26.27 -4.34 16.59
C SER A 94 -25.05 -3.63 15.98
N THR A 95 -23.91 -3.71 16.66
CA THR A 95 -22.64 -3.21 16.15
C THR A 95 -22.32 -3.89 14.83
N GLY A 96 -22.37 -3.16 13.74
CA GLY A 96 -21.91 -3.62 12.44
C GLY A 96 -20.42 -3.34 12.28
N ASN A 97 -19.70 -4.22 11.63
CA ASN A 97 -18.32 -3.97 11.23
C ASN A 97 -18.31 -3.28 9.88
N VAL A 98 -17.66 -2.12 9.81
CA VAL A 98 -17.39 -1.42 8.54
C VAL A 98 -16.00 -1.85 8.08
N ILE A 99 -15.90 -2.29 6.82
CA ILE A 99 -14.60 -2.56 6.20
C ILE A 99 -13.86 -1.23 6.09
N LEU A 100 -12.66 -1.18 6.62
CA LEU A 100 -11.80 -0.01 6.50
C LEU A 100 -11.11 -0.01 5.14
N ASP A 101 -10.95 1.18 4.58
CA ASP A 101 -10.04 1.35 3.46
C ASP A 101 -8.61 0.94 3.88
N PRO A 102 -7.86 0.29 2.99
CA PRO A 102 -6.48 -0.07 3.30
C PRO A 102 -5.66 1.18 3.58
N GLY A 103 -4.75 1.08 4.55
CA GLY A 103 -3.76 2.12 4.81
C GLY A 103 -2.78 2.19 3.64
N LEU A 104 -3.04 3.08 2.68
CA LEU A 104 -2.18 3.26 1.52
C LEU A 104 -0.95 4.09 1.87
N TRP A 105 0.18 3.64 1.37
CA TRP A 105 1.45 4.36 1.45
C TRP A 105 1.95 4.70 0.05
N SER A 106 2.52 5.87 -0.11
CA SER A 106 3.40 6.19 -1.22
C SER A 106 4.84 6.16 -0.72
N LEU A 107 5.68 5.41 -1.42
CA LEU A 107 7.09 5.19 -1.10
C LEU A 107 7.93 5.62 -2.29
N ASP A 108 8.94 6.45 -2.05
CA ASP A 108 9.87 6.86 -3.08
C ASP A 108 11.24 7.19 -2.47
N ASN A 109 12.27 7.25 -3.29
CA ASN A 109 13.64 7.43 -2.83
C ASN A 109 14.19 8.80 -3.25
N PHE A 110 14.72 9.52 -2.28
CA PHE A 110 15.53 10.72 -2.54
C PHE A 110 17.01 10.38 -2.31
N GLY A 111 17.62 9.70 -3.30
CA GLY A 111 18.92 9.07 -3.14
C GLY A 111 18.83 7.88 -2.19
N GLN A 112 19.60 7.91 -1.08
CA GLN A 112 19.52 6.85 -0.04
C GLN A 112 18.41 7.06 0.98
N ILE A 113 17.74 8.20 0.97
CA ILE A 113 16.67 8.53 1.91
C ILE A 113 15.35 8.05 1.35
N LEU A 114 14.67 7.16 2.06
CA LEU A 114 13.29 6.76 1.78
C LEU A 114 12.34 7.87 2.24
N ILE A 115 11.47 8.30 1.36
CA ILE A 115 10.33 9.17 1.65
C ILE A 115 9.07 8.32 1.66
N ALA A 116 8.33 8.34 2.75
CA ALA A 116 7.14 7.52 2.94
C ALA A 116 5.98 8.39 3.42
N THR A 117 4.89 8.42 2.69
CA THR A 117 3.69 9.19 3.05
C THR A 117 2.50 8.27 3.20
N ILE A 118 1.83 8.35 4.34
CA ILE A 118 0.54 7.67 4.51
C ILE A 118 -0.57 8.53 3.88
N HIS A 119 -1.48 7.88 3.19
CA HIS A 119 -2.61 8.55 2.52
C HIS A 119 -3.40 9.45 3.49
N ASN A 120 -3.58 10.72 3.12
CA ASN A 120 -4.18 11.77 3.95
C ASN A 120 -3.48 11.97 5.31
N GLY A 121 -2.18 11.71 5.37
CA GLY A 121 -1.40 11.85 6.60
C GLY A 121 -0.03 12.43 6.38
N LYS A 122 0.84 12.22 7.37
CA LYS A 122 2.19 12.78 7.43
C LYS A 122 3.15 12.05 6.50
N THR A 123 4.20 12.76 6.12
CA THR A 123 5.35 12.23 5.41
C THR A 123 6.48 11.95 6.38
N PHE A 124 7.14 10.82 6.19
CA PHE A 124 8.25 10.34 6.99
C PHE A 124 9.50 10.18 6.12
N THR A 125 10.66 10.31 6.74
CA THR A 125 11.95 10.03 6.11
C THR A 125 12.69 8.96 6.89
N TRP A 126 13.38 8.08 6.16
CA TRP A 126 14.26 7.07 6.73
C TRP A 126 15.56 7.00 5.94
N ASP A 127 16.70 7.19 6.63
CA ASP A 127 18.02 7.15 5.98
C ASP A 127 18.60 5.72 6.04
N ALA A 128 18.63 5.06 4.90
CA ALA A 128 19.19 3.72 4.77
C ALA A 128 20.71 3.68 4.97
N GLY A 129 21.40 4.81 4.80
CA GLY A 129 22.86 4.93 4.98
C GLY A 129 23.28 5.24 6.42
N ALA A 130 22.35 5.54 7.31
CA ALA A 130 22.66 5.82 8.70
C ALA A 130 23.22 4.59 9.41
N SER A 131 24.19 4.80 10.30
CA SER A 131 24.72 3.72 11.14
C SER A 131 23.62 3.11 12.00
N GLY A 132 23.44 1.80 11.92
CA GLY A 132 22.35 1.10 12.61
C GLY A 132 20.96 1.33 12.03
N ALA A 133 20.85 1.72 10.76
CA ALA A 133 19.58 2.06 10.09
C ALA A 133 18.44 1.04 10.30
N ARG A 134 18.75 -0.26 10.36
CA ARG A 134 17.75 -1.32 10.62
C ARG A 134 17.04 -1.21 11.98
N GLY A 135 17.68 -0.58 12.96
CA GLY A 135 17.10 -0.33 14.30
C GLY A 135 16.52 1.07 14.47
N ILE A 136 16.60 1.93 13.46
CA ILE A 136 16.14 3.32 13.53
C ILE A 136 14.78 3.42 12.84
N ARG A 137 13.81 4.02 13.52
CA ARG A 137 12.49 4.31 12.92
C ARG A 137 12.57 5.50 11.98
N ALA A 138 11.69 5.51 10.98
CA ALA A 138 11.44 6.69 10.17
C ALA A 138 10.97 7.85 11.04
N THR A 139 11.43 9.06 10.73
CA THR A 139 11.07 10.29 11.41
C THR A 139 10.15 11.14 10.55
N VAL A 140 9.31 11.95 11.18
CA VAL A 140 8.45 12.90 10.44
C VAL A 140 9.33 13.88 9.68
N MET A 141 9.07 14.07 8.40
CA MET A 141 9.78 15.02 7.54
C MET A 141 9.54 16.45 8.04
N THR A 142 10.62 17.16 8.31
CA THR A 142 10.56 18.57 8.75
C THR A 142 10.21 19.49 7.58
N GLY A 143 9.41 20.54 7.85
CA GLY A 143 9.05 21.55 6.85
C GLY A 143 8.05 21.09 5.78
N ALA A 144 7.79 19.79 5.71
CA ALA A 144 6.80 19.24 4.79
C ALA A 144 5.35 19.55 5.24
N PRO A 145 4.38 19.48 4.31
CA PRO A 145 2.97 19.47 4.68
C PRO A 145 2.65 18.35 5.67
N THR A 146 1.74 18.61 6.59
CA THR A 146 1.34 17.63 7.62
C THR A 146 0.28 16.66 7.13
N THR A 147 -0.30 16.93 5.97
CA THR A 147 -1.28 16.05 5.33
C THR A 147 -1.13 16.08 3.81
N SER A 148 -1.05 14.91 3.20
CA SER A 148 -0.94 14.72 1.74
C SER A 148 -1.58 13.40 1.34
N ARG A 149 -2.16 13.34 0.14
CA ARG A 149 -2.69 12.08 -0.37
C ARG A 149 -1.58 11.12 -0.78
N LEU A 150 -0.59 11.64 -1.48
CA LEU A 150 0.60 10.88 -1.90
C LEU A 150 1.78 11.83 -2.13
N THR A 151 2.96 11.25 -2.19
CA THR A 151 4.21 11.95 -2.53
C THR A 151 4.95 11.21 -3.63
N GLN A 152 5.73 11.95 -4.39
CA GLN A 152 6.63 11.42 -5.41
C GLN A 152 7.88 12.27 -5.52
N VAL A 153 9.00 11.64 -5.81
CA VAL A 153 10.28 12.31 -6.11
C VAL A 153 10.42 12.47 -7.63
N SER A 154 10.82 13.65 -8.05
CA SER A 154 11.29 13.87 -9.42
C SER A 154 12.79 13.51 -9.46
N ASP A 155 13.12 12.34 -9.98
CA ASP A 155 14.49 11.82 -9.99
C ASP A 155 15.46 12.73 -10.77
N ARG A 156 15.00 13.27 -11.89
CA ARG A 156 15.79 14.14 -12.75
C ARG A 156 16.12 15.47 -12.11
N ASP A 157 15.09 16.10 -11.52
CA ASP A 157 15.15 17.49 -11.10
C ASP A 157 15.27 17.61 -9.58
N ARG A 158 15.25 16.49 -8.87
CA ARG A 158 15.47 16.38 -7.44
C ARG A 158 14.55 17.27 -6.61
N HIS A 159 13.26 17.23 -6.93
CA HIS A 159 12.19 17.82 -6.14
C HIS A 159 11.29 16.74 -5.55
N VAL A 160 10.68 17.02 -4.41
CA VAL A 160 9.65 16.17 -3.82
C VAL A 160 8.29 16.83 -4.02
N PHE A 161 7.39 16.11 -4.66
CA PHE A 161 6.01 16.52 -4.84
C PHE A 161 5.12 15.98 -3.74
N HIS A 162 4.23 16.82 -3.22
CA HIS A 162 3.10 16.47 -2.38
C HIS A 162 1.80 16.73 -3.14
N PHE A 163 1.02 15.69 -3.35
CA PHE A 163 -0.24 15.76 -4.10
C PHE A 163 -1.44 15.70 -3.17
N GLY A 164 -2.49 16.48 -3.46
CA GLY A 164 -3.68 16.58 -2.63
C GLY A 164 -3.36 17.03 -1.20
N THR A 165 -2.61 18.10 -1.08
CA THR A 165 -2.00 18.55 0.19
C THR A 165 -2.61 19.86 0.71
N GLU A 166 -2.11 20.32 1.86
CA GLU A 166 -2.51 21.57 2.51
C GLU A 166 -2.14 22.79 1.65
N THR A 167 -3.04 23.75 1.57
CA THR A 167 -2.73 25.08 1.01
C THR A 167 -1.89 25.92 1.97
N THR A 168 -2.02 25.68 3.28
CA THR A 168 -1.20 26.30 4.33
C THR A 168 -0.50 25.20 5.13
N ILE A 169 0.84 25.13 5.04
CA ILE A 169 1.65 24.13 5.73
C ILE A 169 1.37 24.15 7.24
N GLY A 170 1.17 22.96 7.83
CA GLY A 170 0.88 22.82 9.25
C GLY A 170 -0.58 23.01 9.63
N THR A 171 -1.47 23.16 8.64
CA THR A 171 -2.90 23.34 8.89
C THR A 171 -3.72 22.28 8.11
N PRO A 172 -3.88 21.06 8.65
CA PRO A 172 -4.55 19.95 7.96
C PRO A 172 -5.96 20.25 7.45
N SER A 173 -6.68 21.16 8.11
CA SER A 173 -8.02 21.60 7.70
C SER A 173 -8.04 22.37 6.38
N THR A 174 -6.88 22.78 5.86
CA THR A 174 -6.72 23.45 4.57
C THR A 174 -6.34 22.50 3.44
N GLN A 175 -6.42 21.18 3.66
CA GLN A 175 -6.14 20.22 2.62
C GLN A 175 -7.10 20.37 1.43
N ASP A 176 -6.53 20.58 0.24
CA ASP A 176 -7.25 20.60 -1.03
C ASP A 176 -6.81 19.35 -1.84
N PRO A 177 -7.71 18.43 -2.16
CA PRO A 177 -7.37 17.18 -2.86
C PRO A 177 -6.83 17.38 -4.28
N MET A 178 -6.92 18.60 -4.85
CA MET A 178 -6.40 18.97 -6.17
C MET A 178 -5.14 19.84 -6.10
N PHE A 179 -4.66 20.16 -4.89
CA PHE A 179 -3.52 21.04 -4.69
C PHE A 179 -2.20 20.25 -4.69
N ILE A 180 -1.21 20.79 -5.38
CA ILE A 180 0.13 20.22 -5.49
C ILE A 180 1.13 21.20 -4.89
N ARG A 181 2.04 20.70 -4.10
CA ARG A 181 3.17 21.45 -3.57
C ARG A 181 4.46 20.70 -3.86
N PHE A 182 5.51 21.39 -4.25
CA PHE A 182 6.81 20.79 -4.50
C PHE A 182 7.91 21.53 -3.72
N SER A 183 8.92 20.74 -3.35
CA SER A 183 10.06 21.21 -2.57
C SER A 183 10.99 22.13 -3.37
N ASN A 184 11.94 22.74 -2.70
CA ASN A 184 13.10 23.33 -3.35
C ASN A 184 13.96 22.21 -3.98
N GLN A 185 14.70 22.55 -5.03
CA GLN A 185 15.60 21.62 -5.71
C GLN A 185 16.70 21.13 -4.76
N GLU A 186 16.99 19.82 -4.77
CA GLU A 186 17.97 19.14 -3.90
C GLU A 186 17.70 19.29 -2.39
N ASP A 187 16.51 19.77 -2.00
CA ASP A 187 16.14 19.99 -0.61
C ASP A 187 14.69 19.54 -0.36
N PHE A 188 14.54 18.42 0.30
CA PHE A 188 13.23 17.83 0.62
C PHE A 188 12.58 18.42 1.89
N ASN A 189 13.18 19.42 2.54
CA ASN A 189 12.64 20.06 3.76
C ASN A 189 12.08 21.46 3.53
N THR A 190 12.30 22.08 2.37
CA THR A 190 11.86 23.46 2.08
C THR A 190 10.74 23.46 1.05
N TYR A 191 9.54 23.87 1.47
CA TYR A 191 8.32 23.89 0.65
C TYR A 191 7.66 25.28 0.56
N THR A 192 8.18 26.29 1.24
CA THR A 192 7.65 27.65 1.17
C THR A 192 8.32 28.39 0.01
N PRO A 193 7.55 28.86 -1.00
CA PRO A 193 8.12 29.60 -2.12
C PRO A 193 8.74 30.93 -1.67
N THR A 194 9.92 31.23 -2.19
CA THR A 194 10.61 32.51 -2.01
C THR A 194 11.19 32.97 -3.36
N ALA A 195 11.65 34.23 -3.43
CA ALA A 195 12.27 34.76 -4.65
C ALA A 195 13.60 34.06 -5.04
N THR A 196 14.18 33.29 -4.12
CA THR A 196 15.53 32.70 -4.28
C THR A 196 15.53 31.16 -4.34
N ASN A 197 14.38 30.52 -4.14
CA ASN A 197 14.26 29.06 -4.22
C ASN A 197 13.34 28.63 -5.37
N THR A 198 13.31 27.33 -5.63
CA THR A 198 12.50 26.72 -6.69
C THR A 198 11.22 26.07 -6.16
N ALA A 199 10.96 26.14 -4.84
CA ALA A 199 9.73 25.62 -4.25
C ALA A 199 8.49 26.33 -4.82
N GLY A 200 7.39 25.61 -4.97
CA GLY A 200 6.19 26.19 -5.54
C GLY A 200 4.94 25.36 -5.33
N THR A 201 3.86 25.83 -5.91
CA THR A 201 2.54 25.21 -5.79
C THR A 201 1.75 25.30 -7.09
N PHE A 202 0.88 24.32 -7.32
CA PHE A 202 -0.14 24.32 -8.37
C PHE A 202 -1.48 23.88 -7.81
N ARG A 203 -2.54 24.18 -8.54
CA ARG A 203 -3.85 23.57 -8.33
C ARG A 203 -4.36 23.06 -9.68
N LEU A 204 -4.72 21.80 -9.77
CA LEU A 204 -5.35 21.23 -10.96
C LEU A 204 -6.80 21.69 -11.05
N ASP A 205 -7.32 21.81 -12.28
CA ASP A 205 -8.65 22.39 -12.55
C ASP A 205 -9.73 21.36 -12.92
N LYS A 206 -9.36 20.14 -13.32
CA LYS A 206 -10.28 19.07 -13.73
C LYS A 206 -10.12 17.82 -12.87
N GLY A 207 -11.25 17.37 -12.32
CA GLY A 207 -11.36 16.29 -11.37
C GLY A 207 -11.79 16.77 -10.00
N ASN A 208 -12.01 15.84 -9.11
CA ASN A 208 -12.39 16.09 -7.72
C ASN A 208 -11.20 15.89 -6.78
N PHE A 209 -10.32 14.94 -7.11
CA PHE A 209 -9.12 14.65 -6.32
C PHE A 209 -8.06 13.96 -7.17
N ILE A 210 -6.80 14.16 -6.78
CA ILE A 210 -5.67 13.45 -7.33
C ILE A 210 -5.67 12.03 -6.75
N VAL A 211 -5.64 11.02 -7.64
CA VAL A 211 -5.67 9.61 -7.26
C VAL A 211 -4.26 9.03 -7.18
N GLY A 212 -3.44 9.28 -8.20
CA GLY A 212 -2.09 8.74 -8.28
C GLY A 212 -1.16 9.59 -9.14
N ALA A 213 0.13 9.32 -9.01
CA ALA A 213 1.17 9.94 -9.83
C ALA A 213 2.30 8.95 -10.08
N VAL A 214 3.00 9.13 -11.20
CA VAL A 214 4.17 8.33 -11.54
C VAL A 214 5.21 9.18 -12.26
N SER A 215 6.48 9.01 -11.90
CA SER A 215 7.59 9.63 -12.60
C SER A 215 7.93 8.86 -13.87
N GLY A 216 7.91 9.55 -14.99
CA GLY A 216 8.49 9.11 -16.24
C GLY A 216 9.91 9.66 -16.41
N LYS A 217 10.52 9.43 -17.57
CA LYS A 217 11.91 9.84 -17.84
C LYS A 217 12.14 11.35 -17.75
N ASP A 218 11.20 12.15 -18.28
CA ASP A 218 11.31 13.62 -18.38
C ASP A 218 10.05 14.34 -17.92
N TYR A 219 9.15 13.65 -17.21
CA TYR A 219 7.87 14.17 -16.75
C TYR A 219 7.36 13.40 -15.53
N THR A 220 6.43 13.99 -14.83
CA THR A 220 5.58 13.29 -13.86
C THR A 220 4.15 13.30 -14.40
N LEU A 221 3.58 12.12 -14.60
CA LEU A 221 2.16 11.96 -14.94
C LEU A 221 1.35 11.95 -13.65
N VAL A 222 0.35 12.81 -13.59
CA VAL A 222 -0.59 12.93 -12.46
C VAL A 222 -1.98 12.59 -12.94
N LEU A 223 -2.61 11.65 -12.28
CA LEU A 223 -3.94 11.17 -12.62
C LEU A 223 -4.93 11.56 -11.52
N THR A 224 -6.01 12.20 -11.95
CA THR A 224 -7.17 12.47 -11.09
C THR A 224 -8.20 11.38 -11.24
N ASP A 225 -9.33 11.51 -10.60
CA ASP A 225 -10.50 10.64 -10.78
C ASP A 225 -11.09 10.69 -12.20
N SER A 226 -10.76 11.71 -13.02
CA SER A 226 -11.34 11.89 -14.37
C SER A 226 -10.35 12.31 -15.46
N SER A 227 -9.17 12.81 -15.12
CA SER A 227 -8.27 13.45 -16.07
C SER A 227 -6.81 13.11 -15.82
N ALA A 228 -5.98 13.29 -16.86
CA ALA A 228 -4.54 13.10 -16.81
C ALA A 228 -3.80 14.42 -17.06
N TYR A 229 -2.76 14.67 -16.27
CA TYR A 229 -1.89 15.84 -16.36
C TYR A 229 -0.44 15.42 -16.43
N VAL A 230 0.36 16.18 -17.16
CA VAL A 230 1.81 16.05 -17.22
C VAL A 230 2.44 17.27 -16.56
N ILE A 231 3.34 17.02 -15.63
CA ILE A 231 4.22 18.02 -15.02
C ILE A 231 5.60 17.84 -15.62
N GLN A 232 6.15 18.92 -16.16
CA GLN A 232 7.50 18.94 -16.75
C GLN A 232 8.33 20.08 -16.17
N PHE A 233 9.60 19.79 -15.90
CA PHE A 233 10.55 20.81 -15.50
C PHE A 233 10.89 21.73 -16.68
N VAL A 234 10.69 23.02 -16.49
CA VAL A 234 10.95 24.06 -17.50
C VAL A 234 12.04 25.05 -17.06
N GLY A 235 12.47 24.93 -15.80
CA GLY A 235 13.47 25.83 -15.21
C GLY A 235 12.91 27.21 -14.80
N PRO A 236 13.77 27.99 -14.13
CA PRO A 236 13.39 29.32 -13.68
C PRO A 236 12.89 30.22 -14.81
N PRO A 237 11.90 31.11 -14.55
CA PRO A 237 11.33 31.41 -13.23
C PRO A 237 10.16 30.52 -12.82
N PHE A 238 9.67 29.63 -13.67
CA PHE A 238 8.43 28.88 -13.43
C PHE A 238 8.64 27.49 -12.80
N THR A 239 9.87 27.01 -12.78
CA THR A 239 10.29 25.67 -12.30
C THR A 239 9.61 24.54 -13.06
N PHE A 240 8.29 24.39 -12.96
CA PHE A 240 7.50 23.37 -13.64
C PHE A 240 6.37 23.97 -14.47
N SER A 241 6.02 23.28 -15.55
CA SER A 241 4.78 23.48 -16.30
C SER A 241 3.82 22.34 -16.05
N VAL A 242 2.51 22.64 -16.01
CA VAL A 242 1.44 21.64 -15.86
C VAL A 242 0.54 21.71 -17.07
N LYS A 243 0.33 20.56 -17.73
CA LYS A 243 -0.51 20.47 -18.93
C LYS A 243 -1.49 19.30 -18.80
N GLN A 244 -2.77 19.55 -19.02
CA GLN A 244 -3.76 18.49 -19.18
C GLN A 244 -3.50 17.75 -20.50
N VAL A 245 -3.43 16.42 -20.46
CA VAL A 245 -3.15 15.58 -21.63
C VAL A 245 -4.26 14.58 -21.93
N GLY A 246 -5.20 14.40 -20.99
CA GLY A 246 -6.33 13.48 -21.17
C GLY A 246 -7.55 13.87 -20.34
N THR A 247 -8.73 13.47 -20.84
CA THR A 247 -10.03 13.59 -20.16
C THR A 247 -10.76 12.25 -20.22
N ASN A 248 -11.65 11.97 -19.26
CA ASN A 248 -12.37 10.69 -19.16
C ASN A 248 -11.41 9.49 -19.17
N CYS A 249 -10.30 9.64 -18.46
CA CYS A 249 -9.25 8.63 -18.34
C CYS A 249 -8.71 8.55 -16.90
N GLY A 250 -9.59 8.81 -15.93
CA GLY A 250 -9.25 8.81 -14.52
C GLY A 250 -8.69 7.48 -14.02
N LEU A 251 -7.97 7.51 -12.92
CA LEU A 251 -7.36 6.34 -12.30
C LEU A 251 -8.31 5.70 -11.28
N ILE A 252 -8.40 4.37 -11.25
CA ILE A 252 -9.30 3.64 -10.35
C ILE A 252 -8.82 3.61 -8.90
N GLY A 253 -7.51 3.53 -8.67
CA GLY A 253 -6.88 3.46 -7.35
C GLY A 253 -5.43 3.93 -7.38
N GLN A 254 -4.89 4.35 -6.25
CA GLN A 254 -3.58 5.00 -6.16
C GLN A 254 -2.46 4.23 -6.87
N ASN A 255 -2.45 2.91 -6.75
CA ASN A 255 -1.40 2.05 -7.26
C ASN A 255 -1.80 1.31 -8.55
N ALA A 256 -2.94 1.65 -9.18
CA ALA A 256 -3.44 0.97 -10.38
C ALA A 256 -2.77 1.43 -11.69
N LEU A 257 -1.54 1.91 -11.60
CA LEU A 257 -0.73 2.41 -12.70
C LEU A 257 0.69 1.82 -12.65
N SER A 258 1.30 1.63 -13.80
CA SER A 258 2.68 1.13 -13.91
C SER A 258 3.42 1.84 -15.06
N TYR A 259 4.70 2.09 -14.84
CA TYR A 259 5.60 2.68 -15.84
C TYR A 259 6.51 1.61 -16.43
N SER A 260 6.56 1.52 -17.73
CA SER A 260 7.43 0.60 -18.46
C SER A 260 7.97 1.25 -19.73
N ASN A 261 9.29 1.26 -19.89
CA ASN A 261 9.99 1.65 -21.12
C ASN A 261 9.52 2.99 -21.74
N GLY A 262 9.22 3.98 -20.90
CA GLY A 262 8.77 5.31 -21.36
C GLY A 262 7.27 5.46 -21.48
N VAL A 263 6.49 4.40 -21.26
CA VAL A 263 5.04 4.38 -21.36
C VAL A 263 4.45 4.16 -19.97
N VAL A 264 3.41 4.91 -19.63
CA VAL A 264 2.59 4.67 -18.43
C VAL A 264 1.33 3.94 -18.82
N TYR A 265 0.98 2.89 -18.09
CA TYR A 265 -0.24 2.11 -18.26
C TYR A 265 -1.08 2.22 -16.99
N TRP A 266 -2.41 2.32 -17.12
CA TRP A 266 -3.29 2.36 -15.95
C TRP A 266 -4.69 1.81 -16.22
N MET A 267 -5.36 1.40 -15.14
CA MET A 267 -6.75 0.98 -15.14
C MET A 267 -7.64 2.16 -14.74
N SER A 268 -8.68 2.42 -15.52
CA SER A 268 -9.61 3.52 -15.26
C SER A 268 -10.74 3.13 -14.30
N GLY A 269 -11.16 4.09 -13.48
CA GLY A 269 -12.34 3.95 -12.62
C GLY A 269 -13.67 3.91 -13.37
N GLU A 270 -13.72 4.45 -14.58
CA GLU A 270 -14.89 4.44 -15.46
C GLU A 270 -14.98 3.19 -16.35
N GLY A 271 -14.01 2.29 -16.23
CA GLY A 271 -13.81 1.12 -17.08
C GLY A 271 -12.75 1.37 -18.14
N GLY A 272 -12.14 0.26 -18.61
CA GLY A 272 -11.10 0.30 -19.64
C GLY A 272 -9.68 0.55 -19.10
N PHE A 273 -8.74 0.37 -20.01
CA PHE A 273 -7.30 0.53 -19.76
C PHE A 273 -6.76 1.63 -20.67
N PHE A 274 -5.81 2.38 -20.16
CA PHE A 274 -5.21 3.50 -20.88
C PHE A 274 -3.69 3.41 -20.85
N MET A 275 -3.08 4.07 -21.83
CA MET A 275 -1.63 4.27 -21.87
C MET A 275 -1.28 5.72 -22.19
N TYR A 276 -0.08 6.13 -21.79
CA TYR A 276 0.51 7.41 -22.14
C TYR A 276 1.94 7.19 -22.66
N ASP A 277 2.12 7.51 -23.96
CA ASP A 277 3.40 7.47 -24.68
C ASP A 277 3.84 8.85 -25.20
N GLY A 278 3.29 9.91 -24.63
CA GLY A 278 3.30 11.29 -25.12
C GLY A 278 1.89 11.78 -25.46
N THR A 279 0.96 10.83 -25.67
CA THR A 279 -0.48 11.08 -25.84
C THR A 279 -1.27 10.02 -25.06
N VAL A 280 -2.42 10.43 -24.50
CA VAL A 280 -3.31 9.47 -23.83
C VAL A 280 -4.08 8.68 -24.89
N LYS A 281 -4.03 7.37 -24.79
CA LYS A 281 -4.75 6.42 -25.67
C LYS A 281 -5.45 5.36 -24.82
N MET A 282 -6.66 5.00 -25.20
CA MET A 282 -7.33 3.83 -24.66
C MET A 282 -6.72 2.56 -25.31
N LEU A 283 -6.42 1.56 -24.49
CA LEU A 283 -5.96 0.26 -24.95
C LEU A 283 -7.18 -0.59 -25.35
N PRO A 284 -7.24 -1.11 -26.57
CA PRO A 284 -8.25 -2.10 -26.93
C PRO A 284 -8.11 -3.33 -26.04
N CYS A 285 -9.16 -3.69 -25.32
CA CYS A 285 -9.14 -4.80 -24.38
C CYS A 285 -10.25 -5.80 -24.71
N LEU A 286 -9.89 -7.00 -25.13
CA LEU A 286 -10.86 -8.06 -25.45
C LEU A 286 -11.52 -8.68 -24.22
N VAL A 287 -10.92 -8.47 -23.04
CA VAL A 287 -11.43 -8.97 -21.76
C VAL A 287 -12.06 -7.87 -20.88
N GLU A 288 -12.35 -6.70 -21.46
CA GLU A 288 -12.90 -5.55 -20.75
C GLU A 288 -14.18 -5.88 -20.00
N ASP A 289 -15.13 -6.54 -20.67
CA ASP A 289 -16.40 -6.96 -20.05
C ASP A 289 -16.18 -7.94 -18.90
N PHE A 290 -15.19 -8.81 -19.01
CA PHE A 290 -14.85 -9.75 -17.93
C PHE A 290 -14.32 -9.03 -16.69
N VAL A 291 -13.54 -7.99 -16.87
CA VAL A 291 -12.92 -7.24 -15.77
C VAL A 291 -13.91 -6.26 -15.14
N PHE A 292 -14.68 -5.52 -15.92
CA PHE A 292 -15.47 -4.38 -15.43
C PHE A 292 -16.96 -4.67 -15.25
N THR A 293 -17.48 -5.75 -15.86
CA THR A 293 -18.92 -6.01 -15.82
C THR A 293 -19.25 -7.25 -14.99
N THR A 294 -20.17 -7.09 -14.04
CA THR A 294 -20.77 -8.23 -13.33
C THR A 294 -22.04 -8.66 -14.05
N ALA A 295 -21.99 -9.78 -14.79
CA ALA A 295 -23.11 -10.31 -15.52
C ALA A 295 -23.10 -11.84 -15.56
N GLY A 296 -24.24 -12.46 -15.34
CA GLY A 296 -24.36 -13.92 -15.29
C GLY A 296 -23.49 -14.53 -14.18
N ASN A 297 -22.58 -15.41 -14.57
CA ASN A 297 -21.59 -16.02 -13.65
C ASN A 297 -20.29 -15.23 -13.56
N ASN A 298 -20.16 -14.14 -14.30
CA ASN A 298 -18.99 -13.29 -14.24
C ASN A 298 -19.11 -12.33 -13.07
N LEU A 299 -18.05 -12.26 -12.26
CA LEU A 299 -17.90 -11.31 -11.16
C LEU A 299 -16.80 -10.33 -11.55
N GLY A 300 -17.20 -9.19 -12.13
CA GLY A 300 -16.30 -8.08 -12.42
C GLY A 300 -15.66 -7.49 -11.16
N ILE A 301 -14.95 -6.41 -11.33
CA ILE A 301 -14.23 -5.75 -10.23
C ILE A 301 -15.15 -5.27 -9.10
N ASN A 302 -14.68 -5.37 -7.85
CA ASN A 302 -15.33 -4.76 -6.70
C ASN A 302 -14.94 -3.28 -6.57
N TYR A 303 -15.76 -2.38 -7.08
CA TYR A 303 -15.51 -0.93 -6.98
C TYR A 303 -15.48 -0.39 -5.56
N ALA A 304 -16.13 -1.05 -4.59
CA ALA A 304 -16.06 -0.65 -3.19
C ALA A 304 -14.68 -0.88 -2.56
N SER A 305 -13.86 -1.72 -3.18
CA SER A 305 -12.49 -2.02 -2.76
C SER A 305 -11.46 -1.62 -3.82
N ASN A 306 -11.76 -0.59 -4.61
CA ASN A 306 -10.91 -0.11 -5.70
C ASN A 306 -9.50 0.33 -5.25
N GLN A 307 -9.35 0.76 -4.01
CA GLN A 307 -8.06 1.15 -3.44
C GLN A 307 -7.08 -0.01 -3.29
N LEU A 308 -7.56 -1.26 -3.36
CA LEU A 308 -6.70 -2.45 -3.36
C LEU A 308 -6.09 -2.74 -4.73
N VAL A 309 -6.66 -2.16 -5.80
CA VAL A 309 -6.15 -2.41 -7.16
C VAL A 309 -4.75 -1.84 -7.29
N TYR A 310 -3.83 -2.66 -7.78
CA TYR A 310 -2.50 -2.20 -8.13
C TYR A 310 -2.00 -2.81 -9.43
N ALA A 311 -1.09 -2.11 -10.08
CA ALA A 311 -0.46 -2.51 -11.33
C ALA A 311 1.04 -2.71 -11.12
N GLU A 312 1.58 -3.72 -11.77
CA GLU A 312 3.00 -4.03 -11.75
C GLU A 312 3.51 -4.37 -13.14
N HIS A 313 4.79 -4.12 -13.33
CA HIS A 313 5.51 -4.45 -14.55
C HIS A 313 6.31 -5.74 -14.36
N ASN A 314 6.12 -6.69 -15.26
CA ASN A 314 6.94 -7.89 -15.36
C ASN A 314 7.88 -7.72 -16.56
N THR A 315 9.13 -7.35 -16.28
CA THR A 315 10.12 -7.07 -17.31
C THR A 315 10.54 -8.31 -18.10
N LEU A 316 10.45 -9.49 -17.48
CA LEU A 316 10.87 -10.75 -18.08
C LEU A 316 10.01 -11.13 -19.29
N TYR A 317 8.71 -10.82 -19.25
CA TYR A 317 7.74 -11.22 -20.27
C TYR A 317 7.08 -10.05 -21.00
N ASN A 318 7.49 -8.81 -20.76
CA ASN A 318 6.90 -7.60 -21.33
C ASN A 318 5.42 -7.43 -20.97
N GLU A 319 5.09 -7.62 -19.72
CA GLU A 319 3.72 -7.64 -19.23
C GLU A 319 3.46 -6.54 -18.23
N ILE A 320 2.23 -6.00 -18.30
CA ILE A 320 1.65 -5.18 -17.23
C ILE A 320 0.54 -5.98 -16.58
N ASN A 321 0.65 -6.17 -15.27
CA ASN A 321 -0.23 -6.96 -14.45
C ASN A 321 -1.09 -6.04 -13.57
N TRP A 322 -2.43 -6.15 -13.64
CA TRP A 322 -3.34 -5.50 -12.69
C TRP A 322 -3.99 -6.54 -11.81
N PHE A 323 -3.73 -6.41 -10.53
CA PHE A 323 -4.32 -7.26 -9.50
C PHE A 323 -5.52 -6.55 -8.90
N TYR A 324 -6.66 -7.23 -8.80
CA TYR A 324 -7.90 -6.62 -8.35
C TYR A 324 -8.81 -7.59 -7.58
N PRO A 325 -9.67 -7.09 -6.68
CA PRO A 325 -10.72 -7.88 -6.05
C PRO A 325 -11.92 -8.02 -6.98
N LYS A 326 -12.44 -9.24 -7.16
CA LYS A 326 -13.73 -9.44 -7.86
C LYS A 326 -14.90 -8.96 -7.02
N ALA A 327 -16.05 -8.74 -7.63
CA ALA A 327 -17.29 -8.40 -6.95
C ALA A 327 -17.61 -9.41 -5.83
N GLY A 328 -17.88 -8.89 -4.64
CA GLY A 328 -18.11 -9.67 -3.42
C GLY A 328 -16.84 -10.13 -2.69
N SER A 329 -15.65 -9.88 -3.22
CA SER A 329 -14.38 -10.09 -2.52
C SER A 329 -13.88 -8.77 -1.91
N THR A 330 -13.36 -8.84 -0.70
CA THR A 330 -12.71 -7.72 0.01
C THR A 330 -11.18 -7.83 -0.04
N GLN A 331 -10.67 -8.82 -0.77
CA GLN A 331 -9.24 -9.06 -0.97
C GLN A 331 -8.98 -9.34 -2.44
N ILE A 332 -7.76 -9.04 -2.88
CA ILE A 332 -7.32 -9.32 -4.25
C ILE A 332 -7.38 -10.83 -4.51
N ASP A 333 -8.03 -11.21 -5.59
CA ASP A 333 -8.20 -12.60 -6.00
C ASP A 333 -8.22 -12.80 -7.53
N ARG A 334 -7.99 -11.74 -8.28
CA ARG A 334 -7.97 -11.72 -9.74
C ARG A 334 -6.76 -10.97 -10.28
N LEU A 335 -6.35 -11.39 -11.46
CA LEU A 335 -5.31 -10.80 -12.28
C LEU A 335 -5.82 -10.60 -13.68
N VAL A 336 -5.51 -9.46 -14.29
CA VAL A 336 -5.56 -9.23 -15.71
C VAL A 336 -4.19 -8.74 -16.18
N THR A 337 -3.68 -9.33 -17.23
CA THR A 337 -2.36 -9.06 -17.78
C THR A 337 -2.46 -8.58 -19.21
N TYR A 338 -1.73 -7.54 -19.53
CA TYR A 338 -1.51 -7.07 -20.89
C TYR A 338 -0.05 -7.29 -21.29
N ASN A 339 0.18 -8.14 -22.28
CA ASN A 339 1.49 -8.29 -22.88
C ASN A 339 1.65 -7.26 -23.99
N TYR A 340 2.48 -6.25 -23.74
CA TYR A 340 2.68 -5.14 -24.69
C TYR A 340 3.63 -5.48 -25.84
N GLY A 341 4.32 -6.61 -25.77
CA GLY A 341 5.15 -7.11 -26.88
C GLY A 341 4.34 -7.87 -27.93
N GLU A 342 3.32 -8.60 -27.49
CA GLU A 342 2.47 -9.45 -28.34
C GLU A 342 1.06 -8.86 -28.56
N ASP A 343 0.73 -7.75 -27.89
CA ASP A 343 -0.58 -7.10 -27.93
C ASP A 343 -1.73 -8.06 -27.58
N CYS A 344 -1.55 -8.84 -26.51
CA CYS A 344 -2.53 -9.81 -26.07
C CYS A 344 -2.89 -9.65 -24.60
N TRP A 345 -4.09 -10.13 -24.23
CA TRP A 345 -4.64 -10.06 -22.90
C TRP A 345 -4.85 -11.45 -22.30
N THR A 346 -4.54 -11.58 -21.03
CA THR A 346 -4.81 -12.80 -20.26
C THR A 346 -5.50 -12.46 -18.94
N THR A 347 -6.24 -13.42 -18.39
CA THR A 347 -6.87 -13.29 -17.08
C THR A 347 -6.55 -14.51 -16.23
N ALA A 348 -6.40 -14.31 -14.93
CA ALA A 348 -6.13 -15.39 -13.99
C ALA A 348 -6.86 -15.19 -12.66
N SER A 349 -7.08 -16.29 -11.95
CA SER A 349 -7.46 -16.27 -10.53
C SER A 349 -6.18 -16.38 -9.71
N LEU A 350 -5.68 -15.23 -9.24
CA LEU A 350 -4.43 -15.16 -8.52
C LEU A 350 -4.52 -14.06 -7.46
N ALA A 351 -4.21 -14.42 -6.22
CA ALA A 351 -4.20 -13.50 -5.11
C ALA A 351 -2.76 -13.00 -4.87
N ARG A 352 -2.55 -11.71 -5.08
CA ARG A 352 -1.29 -11.03 -4.75
C ARG A 352 -1.61 -9.66 -4.17
N THR A 353 -0.97 -9.32 -3.07
CA THR A 353 -1.17 -8.04 -2.37
C THR A 353 -0.04 -7.06 -2.62
N SER A 354 1.11 -7.53 -3.00
CA SER A 354 2.23 -6.73 -3.49
C SER A 354 3.11 -7.59 -4.39
N TYR A 355 3.91 -6.93 -5.20
CA TYR A 355 4.76 -7.56 -6.20
C TYR A 355 6.06 -6.76 -6.31
N ALA A 356 7.16 -7.44 -6.52
CA ALA A 356 8.44 -6.85 -6.86
C ALA A 356 9.00 -7.58 -8.08
N ASP A 357 9.28 -6.83 -9.13
CA ASP A 357 9.90 -7.36 -10.33
C ASP A 357 11.28 -7.95 -10.03
N GLN A 358 11.77 -8.76 -10.93
CA GLN A 358 13.01 -9.52 -10.73
C GLN A 358 14.20 -8.64 -10.30
N GLY A 359 14.39 -7.44 -10.88
CA GLY A 359 15.44 -6.51 -10.51
C GLY A 359 16.81 -7.17 -10.25
N VAL A 360 17.14 -7.31 -8.98
CA VAL A 360 18.34 -8.02 -8.50
C VAL A 360 18.10 -9.50 -8.19
N PHE A 361 16.88 -9.98 -8.33
CA PHE A 361 16.47 -11.36 -8.09
C PHE A 361 16.39 -12.13 -9.40
N ASP A 362 16.45 -13.46 -9.33
CA ASP A 362 16.34 -14.32 -10.51
C ASP A 362 14.93 -14.38 -11.09
N VAL A 363 13.93 -14.14 -10.26
CA VAL A 363 12.49 -14.18 -10.60
C VAL A 363 11.77 -13.08 -9.81
N PRO A 364 10.60 -12.64 -10.29
CA PRO A 364 9.73 -11.74 -9.53
C PRO A 364 9.23 -12.39 -8.23
N TYR A 365 9.02 -11.57 -7.20
CA TYR A 365 8.47 -11.99 -5.92
C TYR A 365 7.14 -11.30 -5.63
N ALA A 366 6.22 -12.03 -5.04
CA ALA A 366 4.91 -11.50 -4.68
C ALA A 366 4.48 -11.97 -3.30
N THR A 367 3.58 -11.24 -2.67
CA THR A 367 2.98 -11.58 -1.38
C THR A 367 1.48 -11.81 -1.52
N GLU A 368 0.90 -12.59 -0.63
CA GLU A 368 -0.54 -12.85 -0.58
C GLU A 368 -1.09 -12.63 0.81
N TYR A 369 -2.34 -12.18 0.91
CA TYR A 369 -3.09 -12.12 2.16
C TYR A 369 -3.74 -13.48 2.45
N ASP A 370 -3.35 -14.15 3.53
CA ASP A 370 -3.98 -15.39 3.97
C ASP A 370 -5.02 -15.13 5.08
N LYS A 371 -6.28 -15.11 4.67
CA LYS A 371 -7.43 -14.93 5.58
C LYS A 371 -7.64 -16.09 6.56
N ASN A 372 -7.02 -17.25 6.30
CA ASN A 372 -7.18 -18.45 7.14
C ASN A 372 -6.04 -18.60 8.14
N ALA A 373 -5.11 -17.64 8.18
CA ALA A 373 -4.08 -17.60 9.20
C ALA A 373 -4.73 -17.45 10.58
N THR A 374 -4.52 -18.43 11.45
CA THR A 374 -4.93 -18.36 12.86
C THR A 374 -3.70 -18.07 13.74
N PRO A 375 -3.81 -17.14 14.69
CA PRO A 375 -4.95 -16.28 15.00
C PRO A 375 -5.12 -15.18 13.94
N ASN A 376 -6.30 -14.63 13.78
CA ASN A 376 -6.85 -13.67 12.81
C ASN A 376 -5.98 -12.42 12.46
N PHE A 377 -4.71 -12.57 12.28
CA PHE A 377 -3.82 -11.51 11.84
C PHE A 377 -3.64 -11.58 10.32
N PRO A 378 -3.67 -10.45 9.61
CA PRO A 378 -3.24 -10.41 8.23
C PRO A 378 -1.78 -10.91 8.19
N THR A 379 -1.59 -12.09 7.65
CA THR A 379 -0.25 -12.65 7.44
C THR A 379 0.20 -12.17 6.09
N ILE A 380 1.20 -11.34 6.07
CA ILE A 380 1.94 -11.05 4.84
C ILE A 380 2.73 -12.31 4.54
N LEU A 381 2.29 -13.09 3.56
CA LEU A 381 3.03 -14.26 3.10
C LEU A 381 4.28 -13.78 2.38
N GLY A 382 5.40 -14.36 2.75
CA GLY A 382 6.72 -13.99 2.24
C GLY A 382 7.72 -13.61 3.31
N ILE A 383 7.26 -13.35 4.53
CA ILE A 383 8.14 -13.23 5.69
C ILE A 383 8.06 -14.55 6.46
N THR A 384 9.18 -15.04 6.96
CA THR A 384 9.27 -16.21 7.84
C THR A 384 8.12 -16.17 8.83
N SER A 385 7.09 -16.96 8.56
CA SER A 385 5.95 -17.00 9.44
C SER A 385 6.34 -17.71 10.72
N LYS A 386 5.77 -17.32 11.83
CA LYS A 386 5.67 -18.05 13.08
C LYS A 386 5.40 -19.55 12.89
N TYR A 387 4.97 -19.96 11.73
CA TYR A 387 4.54 -21.30 11.35
C TYR A 387 5.54 -22.04 10.45
N GLY A 388 6.78 -21.61 10.38
CA GLY A 388 7.90 -22.45 10.00
C GLY A 388 8.21 -22.63 8.53
N ALA A 389 7.60 -21.89 7.62
CA ALA A 389 8.04 -21.85 6.24
C ALA A 389 8.09 -20.41 5.73
N SER A 390 9.23 -19.99 5.24
CA SER A 390 9.32 -18.77 4.42
C SER A 390 8.55 -19.03 3.13
N THR A 391 7.38 -18.46 3.00
CA THR A 391 6.59 -18.54 1.78
C THR A 391 6.58 -17.18 1.11
N TYR A 392 7.56 -16.96 0.27
CA TYR A 392 7.44 -16.02 -0.83
C TYR A 392 7.12 -16.83 -2.08
N TYR A 393 6.38 -16.22 -2.97
CA TYR A 393 6.03 -16.82 -4.24
C TYR A 393 7.03 -16.32 -5.28
N ALA A 394 7.78 -17.25 -5.87
CA ALA A 394 8.42 -16.97 -7.13
C ALA A 394 7.31 -16.94 -8.19
N HIS A 395 6.91 -15.74 -8.60
CA HIS A 395 5.97 -15.57 -9.69
C HIS A 395 6.53 -16.22 -10.96
N GLU A 396 5.71 -16.62 -11.89
CA GLU A 396 6.14 -17.25 -13.17
C GLU A 396 6.70 -18.69 -13.08
N THR A 397 6.58 -19.36 -11.97
CA THR A 397 6.94 -20.79 -11.89
C THR A 397 5.82 -21.72 -12.35
N GLY A 398 4.64 -21.19 -12.70
CA GLY A 398 3.45 -21.96 -13.09
C GLY A 398 2.73 -22.64 -11.92
N THR A 399 3.30 -22.57 -10.72
CA THR A 399 2.71 -23.12 -9.51
C THR A 399 2.87 -22.16 -8.36
N ASP A 400 1.85 -22.09 -7.51
CA ASP A 400 1.90 -21.39 -6.23
C ASP A 400 2.23 -22.33 -5.09
N GLN A 401 3.08 -21.90 -4.19
CA GLN A 401 3.22 -22.57 -2.90
C GLN A 401 2.11 -22.08 -1.97
N VAL A 402 1.21 -22.96 -1.64
CA VAL A 402 0.26 -22.72 -0.58
C VAL A 402 0.91 -23.11 0.76
N ARG A 403 0.45 -22.51 1.82
CA ARG A 403 0.77 -22.84 3.20
C ARG A 403 1.01 -24.34 3.41
N ASN A 404 2.02 -24.70 4.17
CA ASN A 404 2.47 -26.07 4.44
C ASN A 404 3.18 -26.83 3.30
N GLY A 405 3.77 -26.12 2.37
CA GLY A 405 4.56 -26.75 1.30
C GLY A 405 3.74 -27.45 0.21
N THR A 406 2.42 -27.24 0.19
CA THR A 406 1.56 -27.72 -0.90
C THR A 406 1.63 -26.71 -2.05
N THR A 407 1.86 -27.19 -3.25
CA THR A 407 1.82 -26.36 -4.46
C THR A 407 0.47 -26.50 -5.16
N THR A 408 -0.04 -25.41 -5.69
CA THR A 408 -1.22 -25.39 -6.55
C THR A 408 -0.87 -24.78 -7.90
N SER A 409 -1.54 -25.26 -8.96
CA SER A 409 -1.37 -24.67 -10.29
C SER A 409 -2.03 -23.29 -10.35
N ILE A 410 -1.36 -22.35 -10.99
CA ILE A 410 -1.96 -21.05 -11.33
C ILE A 410 -2.98 -21.27 -12.45
N ASN A 411 -4.23 -20.87 -12.20
CA ASN A 411 -5.29 -20.94 -13.20
C ASN A 411 -5.31 -19.66 -14.04
N ALA A 412 -4.74 -19.74 -15.24
CA ALA A 412 -4.73 -18.65 -16.20
C ALA A 412 -5.55 -19.01 -17.45
N TYR A 413 -6.19 -18.02 -18.04
CA TYR A 413 -6.99 -18.15 -19.25
C TYR A 413 -6.52 -17.12 -20.29
N ILE A 414 -6.16 -17.61 -21.48
CA ILE A 414 -5.80 -16.76 -22.63
C ILE A 414 -7.07 -16.56 -23.47
N GLN A 415 -7.36 -15.33 -23.86
CA GLN A 415 -8.42 -14.96 -24.80
C GLN A 415 -7.85 -14.23 -26.02
#